data_9b1942a82164cba1a955d2789e214627
#
_entry.id   9b1942a82164cba1a955d2789e214627
#
_cell.length_a   1.000
_cell.length_b   1.000
_cell.length_c   1.000
_cell.angle_alpha   90.00
_cell.angle_beta   90.00
_cell.angle_gamma   90.00
#
_symmetry.space_group_name_H-M   'P 1'
#
loop_
_entity.id
_entity.type
_entity.pdbx_description
1 polymer ?
#
loop_
_entity_poly.entity_id
_entity_poly.type
_entity_poly.pdbx_seq_one_letter_code
_entity_poly.pdbx_strand_id
1 'polypeptide(L)'
;MKKTYNINDKGYYGEFGGAFIPEMLYPNVEELRQNFLKVMAEPSFQEEFNQLLKDYVGRPSPLYFAKRLSEKYNTKVYLKREDLNHTGAHKVNNTIGQILMAKRLGKTRIIAETGAGQHGVATATVCALMGMECIVYMGEIDIARQAPNVARMKMLGAEVRPALSGSRTLKDATNEAIRDWINNPVDTHYIIGSAIGPHPYPDMVTRFQSVISEEIKWQLKEKEGKENPDYVVACIGGGSNAAGTYYHFLDDEDVGIIAVEAAGKGIHSGESAATSALGKEGIIHGCKTLLMQTDDGQITEPYSISAGLDYPGVGPLHSHLYKSGRGEFYSATDDEAMQAGLELTKLEGIIPAIESSHALAVFKHKTFQPEDIVVISLSGRGDKDLQNYIDYFKL
;
A
#
# COMPACT_ATOMS: atom_id res chain seq x y z
N MET A 1 -8.71 8.87 -29.14
CA MET A 1 -7.84 7.87 -28.48
C MET A 1 -8.49 7.50 -27.18
N LYS A 2 -8.63 6.22 -26.86
CA LYS A 2 -9.09 5.78 -25.55
C LYS A 2 -8.10 6.32 -24.50
N LYS A 3 -8.56 7.01 -23.46
CA LYS A 3 -7.68 7.45 -22.37
C LYS A 3 -7.06 6.22 -21.71
N THR A 4 -5.77 6.24 -21.45
CA THR A 4 -5.11 5.23 -20.64
C THR A 4 -4.53 5.88 -19.39
N TYR A 5 -4.75 5.24 -18.26
CA TYR A 5 -4.25 5.69 -16.96
C TYR A 5 -3.02 4.88 -16.52
N ASN A 6 -2.55 3.98 -17.39
CA ASN A 6 -1.36 3.17 -17.15
C ASN A 6 -0.06 3.98 -17.37
N ILE A 7 1.02 3.41 -16.86
CA ILE A 7 2.36 3.98 -16.98
C ILE A 7 2.82 4.00 -18.45
N ASN A 8 3.57 5.03 -18.83
CA ASN A 8 4.22 5.10 -20.14
C ASN A 8 5.66 4.52 -20.09
N ASP A 9 6.28 4.37 -21.27
CA ASP A 9 7.63 3.78 -21.40
C ASP A 9 8.74 4.56 -20.69
N LYS A 10 8.48 5.82 -20.28
CA LYS A 10 9.41 6.66 -19.56
C LYS A 10 9.21 6.60 -18.03
N GLY A 11 8.27 5.77 -17.57
CA GLY A 11 7.99 5.61 -16.14
C GLY A 11 7.08 6.67 -15.53
N TYR A 12 6.18 7.25 -16.34
CA TYR A 12 5.24 8.27 -15.89
C TYR A 12 3.79 7.83 -16.05
N TYR A 13 2.98 8.12 -15.03
CA TYR A 13 1.53 8.17 -15.06
C TYR A 13 1.14 9.63 -15.32
N GLY A 14 0.78 9.97 -16.57
CA GLY A 14 0.62 11.36 -16.96
C GLY A 14 1.92 12.15 -16.76
N GLU A 15 1.93 13.09 -15.82
CA GLU A 15 3.10 13.90 -15.47
C GLU A 15 3.82 13.44 -14.19
N PHE A 16 3.29 12.43 -13.49
CA PHE A 16 3.81 11.91 -12.22
C PHE A 16 4.62 10.63 -12.42
N GLY A 17 5.68 10.45 -11.63
CA GLY A 17 6.60 9.31 -11.73
C GLY A 17 8.03 9.72 -12.02
N GLY A 18 8.68 8.98 -12.90
CA GLY A 18 10.09 9.18 -13.25
C GLY A 18 11.07 8.61 -12.22
N ALA A 19 12.36 8.88 -12.41
CA ALA A 19 13.43 8.46 -11.52
C ALA A 19 14.37 9.62 -11.21
N PHE A 20 14.11 10.31 -10.11
CA PHE A 20 14.89 11.44 -9.61
C PHE A 20 15.83 10.94 -8.51
N ILE A 21 16.93 10.33 -8.92
CA ILE A 21 17.85 9.59 -8.04
C ILE A 21 19.25 10.17 -8.09
N PRO A 22 20.05 10.01 -7.01
CA PRO A 22 21.49 10.28 -7.07
C PRO A 22 22.18 9.42 -8.13
N GLU A 23 23.21 9.97 -8.79
CA GLU A 23 23.96 9.28 -9.85
C GLU A 23 24.45 7.89 -9.41
N MET A 24 24.84 7.74 -8.15
CA MET A 24 25.33 6.50 -7.57
C MET A 24 24.29 5.36 -7.55
N LEU A 25 22.99 5.66 -7.55
CA LEU A 25 21.90 4.68 -7.64
C LEU A 25 21.49 4.37 -9.07
N TYR A 26 21.96 5.13 -10.05
CA TYR A 26 21.55 4.95 -11.44
C TYR A 26 21.78 3.52 -11.95
N PRO A 27 22.94 2.87 -11.73
CA PRO A 27 23.15 1.49 -12.18
C PRO A 27 22.12 0.51 -11.63
N ASN A 28 21.75 0.63 -10.37
CA ASN A 28 20.82 -0.29 -9.69
C ASN A 28 19.38 -0.12 -10.21
N VAL A 29 18.94 1.14 -10.31
CA VAL A 29 17.60 1.46 -10.79
C VAL A 29 17.47 1.10 -12.27
N GLU A 30 18.54 1.33 -13.07
CA GLU A 30 18.56 0.99 -14.48
C GLU A 30 18.60 -0.53 -14.71
N GLU A 31 19.38 -1.28 -13.94
CA GLU A 31 19.35 -2.75 -13.96
C GLU A 31 17.94 -3.27 -13.71
N LEU A 32 17.27 -2.75 -12.69
CA LEU A 32 15.91 -3.14 -12.37
C LEU A 32 14.94 -2.76 -13.50
N ARG A 33 15.02 -1.52 -14.00
CA ARG A 33 14.19 -1.02 -15.10
C ARG A 33 14.29 -1.88 -16.36
N GLN A 34 15.50 -2.30 -16.70
CA GLN A 34 15.75 -3.11 -17.91
C GLN A 34 15.27 -4.56 -17.79
N ASN A 35 15.22 -5.08 -16.57
CA ASN A 35 15.03 -6.51 -16.33
C ASN A 35 13.66 -6.87 -15.73
N PHE A 36 13.01 -5.99 -14.96
CA PHE A 36 11.83 -6.41 -14.19
C PHE A 36 10.70 -6.98 -15.06
N LEU A 37 10.35 -6.36 -16.20
CA LEU A 37 9.31 -6.90 -17.08
C LEU A 37 9.73 -8.20 -17.76
N LYS A 38 11.03 -8.33 -18.11
CA LYS A 38 11.54 -9.56 -18.72
C LYS A 38 11.48 -10.72 -17.74
N VAL A 39 11.99 -10.49 -16.51
CA VAL A 39 11.97 -11.49 -15.43
C VAL A 39 10.53 -11.86 -15.07
N MET A 40 9.64 -10.88 -14.93
CA MET A 40 8.23 -11.15 -14.66
C MET A 40 7.56 -11.97 -15.76
N ALA A 41 7.98 -11.85 -17.02
CA ALA A 41 7.44 -12.60 -18.15
C ALA A 41 8.03 -14.02 -18.28
N GLU A 42 9.07 -14.38 -17.53
CA GLU A 42 9.65 -15.72 -17.54
C GLU A 42 8.63 -16.76 -17.01
N PRO A 43 8.36 -17.85 -17.73
CA PRO A 43 7.44 -18.89 -17.23
C PRO A 43 7.85 -19.44 -15.85
N SER A 44 9.14 -19.63 -15.60
CA SER A 44 9.64 -20.11 -14.32
C SER A 44 9.43 -19.13 -13.17
N PHE A 45 9.48 -17.81 -13.45
CA PHE A 45 9.14 -16.80 -12.46
C PHE A 45 7.65 -16.83 -12.12
N GLN A 46 6.80 -16.87 -13.15
CA GLN A 46 5.35 -16.90 -12.98
C GLN A 46 4.89 -18.16 -12.22
N GLU A 47 5.48 -19.31 -12.54
CA GLU A 47 5.19 -20.57 -11.85
C GLU A 47 5.58 -20.48 -10.35
N GLU A 48 6.82 -20.07 -10.04
CA GLU A 48 7.29 -19.92 -8.65
C GLU A 48 6.49 -18.86 -7.89
N PHE A 49 6.19 -17.73 -8.52
CA PHE A 49 5.37 -16.65 -7.93
C PHE A 49 3.95 -17.13 -7.60
N ASN A 50 3.26 -17.74 -8.57
CA ASN A 50 1.91 -18.24 -8.38
C ASN A 50 1.84 -19.38 -7.36
N GLN A 51 2.84 -20.28 -7.33
CA GLN A 51 2.93 -21.33 -6.34
C GLN A 51 3.05 -20.77 -4.92
N LEU A 52 3.92 -19.75 -4.73
CA LEU A 52 4.07 -19.10 -3.42
C LEU A 52 2.84 -18.29 -3.03
N LEU A 53 2.20 -17.61 -3.96
CA LEU A 53 0.94 -16.93 -3.69
C LEU A 53 -0.13 -17.90 -3.22
N LYS A 54 -0.23 -19.08 -3.85
CA LYS A 54 -1.21 -20.09 -3.50
C LYS A 54 -0.89 -20.79 -2.17
N ASP A 55 0.30 -21.39 -2.05
CA ASP A 55 0.60 -22.34 -0.98
C ASP A 55 1.19 -21.68 0.26
N TYR A 56 1.85 -20.54 0.10
CA TYR A 56 2.47 -19.83 1.21
C TYR A 56 1.67 -18.60 1.66
N VAL A 57 1.17 -17.79 0.74
CA VAL A 57 0.36 -16.61 1.07
C VAL A 57 -1.08 -17.00 1.41
N GLY A 58 -1.60 -18.08 0.80
CA GLY A 58 -2.96 -18.55 1.02
C GLY A 58 -3.98 -17.92 0.07
N ARG A 59 -3.55 -17.52 -1.14
CA ARG A 59 -4.43 -16.96 -2.16
C ARG A 59 -5.20 -18.05 -2.93
N PRO A 60 -6.36 -17.75 -3.54
CA PRO A 60 -6.99 -16.42 -3.61
C PRO A 60 -7.56 -15.96 -2.27
N SER A 61 -7.40 -14.66 -1.96
CA SER A 61 -8.09 -14.10 -0.80
C SER A 61 -9.60 -14.02 -1.07
N PRO A 62 -10.46 -14.29 -0.07
CA PRO A 62 -11.91 -14.30 -0.29
C PRO A 62 -12.46 -12.93 -0.70
N LEU A 63 -13.44 -12.92 -1.60
CA LEU A 63 -14.34 -11.79 -1.81
C LEU A 63 -15.61 -12.07 -0.98
N TYR A 64 -15.70 -11.47 0.20
CA TYR A 64 -16.74 -11.73 1.19
C TYR A 64 -17.92 -10.77 1.03
N PHE A 65 -19.13 -11.28 0.90
CA PHE A 65 -20.33 -10.45 0.92
C PHE A 65 -20.67 -10.06 2.36
N ALA A 66 -20.52 -8.80 2.68
CA ALA A 66 -20.77 -8.25 4.01
C ALA A 66 -22.25 -7.94 4.19
N LYS A 67 -23.03 -8.98 4.56
CA LYS A 67 -24.50 -8.94 4.55
C LYS A 67 -25.07 -7.83 5.43
N ARG A 68 -24.66 -7.77 6.70
CA ARG A 68 -25.22 -6.79 7.65
C ARG A 68 -24.76 -5.37 7.34
N LEU A 69 -23.56 -5.22 6.79
CA LEU A 69 -23.07 -3.93 6.31
C LEU A 69 -23.87 -3.48 5.08
N SER A 70 -24.16 -4.42 4.15
CA SER A 70 -25.00 -4.16 2.97
C SER A 70 -26.43 -3.74 3.37
N GLU A 71 -27.05 -4.43 4.31
CA GLU A 71 -28.36 -4.09 4.84
C GLU A 71 -28.38 -2.69 5.47
N LYS A 72 -27.32 -2.33 6.21
CA LYS A 72 -27.22 -1.02 6.86
C LYS A 72 -27.12 0.13 5.87
N TYR A 73 -26.33 -0.03 4.82
CA TYR A 73 -26.09 1.03 3.84
C TYR A 73 -26.96 0.93 2.59
N ASN A 74 -27.84 -0.07 2.57
CA ASN A 74 -28.77 -0.33 1.46
C ASN A 74 -28.04 -0.36 0.09
N THR A 75 -26.91 -1.10 0.01
CA THR A 75 -26.12 -1.31 -1.19
C THR A 75 -25.36 -2.64 -1.07
N LYS A 76 -24.92 -3.24 -2.16
CA LYS A 76 -24.17 -4.51 -2.08
C LYS A 76 -22.70 -4.25 -1.75
N VAL A 77 -22.27 -4.60 -0.53
CA VAL A 77 -20.90 -4.41 -0.06
C VAL A 77 -20.15 -5.75 -0.07
N TYR A 78 -19.05 -5.78 -0.79
CA TYR A 78 -18.08 -6.87 -0.78
C TYR A 78 -16.75 -6.41 -0.16
N LEU A 79 -16.17 -7.26 0.68
CA LEU A 79 -14.84 -7.04 1.25
C LEU A 79 -13.84 -7.97 0.57
N LYS A 80 -12.82 -7.42 -0.07
CA LYS A 80 -11.66 -8.18 -0.55
C LYS A 80 -10.72 -8.41 0.62
N ARG A 81 -10.68 -9.66 1.12
CA ARG A 81 -10.13 -10.06 2.42
C ARG A 81 -8.61 -10.26 2.37
N GLU A 82 -7.84 -9.18 2.08
CA GLU A 82 -6.37 -9.20 2.13
C GLU A 82 -5.82 -9.36 3.56
N ASP A 83 -6.64 -9.11 4.56
CA ASP A 83 -6.37 -9.35 5.98
C ASP A 83 -6.17 -10.83 6.33
N LEU A 84 -6.63 -11.76 5.48
CA LEU A 84 -6.48 -13.20 5.66
C LEU A 84 -5.21 -13.78 5.04
N ASN A 85 -4.46 -13.01 4.28
CA ASN A 85 -3.18 -13.45 3.74
C ASN A 85 -2.18 -13.75 4.85
N HIS A 86 -1.20 -14.62 4.57
CA HIS A 86 -0.05 -14.81 5.44
C HIS A 86 0.56 -13.44 5.79
N THR A 87 0.99 -13.23 7.03
CA THR A 87 1.37 -11.94 7.65
C THR A 87 0.21 -11.01 7.99
N GLY A 88 -1.03 -11.29 7.58
CA GLY A 88 -2.23 -10.55 7.97
C GLY A 88 -2.49 -9.26 7.18
N ALA A 89 -1.91 -9.11 5.99
CA ALA A 89 -2.10 -7.93 5.13
C ALA A 89 -1.68 -8.20 3.67
N HIS A 90 -2.06 -7.28 2.77
CA HIS A 90 -1.70 -7.29 1.34
C HIS A 90 -0.19 -7.21 1.06
N LYS A 91 0.62 -6.77 2.01
CA LYS A 91 2.06 -6.48 1.81
C LYS A 91 2.85 -7.67 1.29
N VAL A 92 2.47 -8.89 1.70
CA VAL A 92 3.15 -10.11 1.31
C VAL A 92 3.12 -10.37 -0.21
N ASN A 93 2.08 -9.94 -0.92
CA ASN A 93 1.99 -10.10 -2.38
C ASN A 93 3.17 -9.44 -3.09
N ASN A 94 3.44 -8.19 -2.72
CA ASN A 94 4.54 -7.41 -3.27
C ASN A 94 5.91 -7.96 -2.83
N THR A 95 6.07 -8.32 -1.55
CA THR A 95 7.37 -8.78 -1.05
C THR A 95 7.78 -10.14 -1.66
N ILE A 96 6.83 -11.05 -1.93
CA ILE A 96 7.09 -12.29 -2.69
C ILE A 96 7.60 -11.94 -4.11
N GLY A 97 6.95 -11.03 -4.81
CA GLY A 97 7.39 -10.63 -6.15
C GLY A 97 8.78 -10.02 -6.15
N GLN A 98 9.04 -9.08 -5.23
CA GLN A 98 10.32 -8.40 -5.17
C GLN A 98 11.47 -9.30 -4.68
N ILE A 99 11.24 -10.23 -3.74
CA ILE A 99 12.31 -11.16 -3.31
C ILE A 99 12.69 -12.13 -4.42
N LEU A 100 11.71 -12.62 -5.20
CA LEU A 100 12.00 -13.45 -6.37
C LEU A 100 12.77 -12.68 -7.44
N MET A 101 12.40 -11.40 -7.65
CA MET A 101 13.14 -10.49 -8.54
C MET A 101 14.59 -10.33 -8.08
N ALA A 102 14.80 -10.01 -6.80
CA ALA A 102 16.14 -9.86 -6.22
C ALA A 102 16.99 -11.11 -6.42
N LYS A 103 16.42 -12.29 -6.17
CA LYS A 103 17.09 -13.59 -6.37
C LYS A 103 17.49 -13.81 -7.83
N ARG A 104 16.62 -13.49 -8.81
CA ARG A 104 16.92 -13.59 -10.24
C ARG A 104 18.02 -12.60 -10.69
N LEU A 105 18.11 -11.45 -10.03
CA LEU A 105 19.17 -10.45 -10.26
C LEU A 105 20.46 -10.73 -9.45
N GLY A 106 20.55 -11.87 -8.76
CA GLY A 106 21.75 -12.27 -8.02
C GLY A 106 22.01 -11.48 -6.74
N LYS A 107 21.00 -10.76 -6.21
CA LYS A 107 21.13 -10.04 -4.94
C LYS A 107 21.06 -11.00 -3.76
N THR A 108 21.84 -10.72 -2.72
CA THR A 108 21.96 -11.56 -1.51
C THR A 108 21.52 -10.86 -0.24
N ARG A 109 21.44 -9.54 -0.30
CA ARG A 109 21.10 -8.67 0.82
C ARG A 109 19.84 -7.86 0.50
N ILE A 110 18.91 -7.85 1.44
CA ILE A 110 17.63 -7.13 1.32
C ILE A 110 17.56 -6.03 2.36
N ILE A 111 17.13 -4.85 1.95
CA ILE A 111 16.77 -3.77 2.83
C ILE A 111 15.30 -3.38 2.62
N ALA A 112 14.66 -2.84 3.65
CA ALA A 112 13.31 -2.31 3.59
C ALA A 112 13.12 -1.16 4.58
N GLU A 113 12.13 -0.31 4.33
CA GLU A 113 11.57 0.64 5.27
C GLU A 113 10.29 0.09 5.88
N THR A 114 9.90 0.58 7.06
CA THR A 114 8.57 0.31 7.62
C THR A 114 8.16 1.38 8.64
N GLY A 115 6.85 1.71 8.66
CA GLY A 115 6.23 2.53 9.70
C GLY A 115 5.46 1.66 10.68
N ALA A 116 4.25 1.21 10.32
CA ALA A 116 3.43 0.31 11.14
C ALA A 116 4.03 -1.09 11.39
N GLY A 117 5.17 -1.42 10.77
CA GLY A 117 5.83 -2.71 10.92
C GLY A 117 5.33 -3.80 9.95
N GLN A 118 4.18 -3.65 9.32
CA GLN A 118 3.60 -4.71 8.47
C GLN A 118 4.46 -5.00 7.22
N HIS A 119 5.02 -3.98 6.59
CA HIS A 119 5.94 -4.17 5.47
C HIS A 119 7.25 -4.83 5.92
N GLY A 120 7.80 -4.37 7.04
CA GLY A 120 8.99 -4.97 7.65
C GLY A 120 8.79 -6.45 7.98
N VAL A 121 7.65 -6.82 8.60
CA VAL A 121 7.31 -8.23 8.87
C VAL A 121 7.19 -9.03 7.57
N ALA A 122 6.50 -8.50 6.55
CA ALA A 122 6.35 -9.19 5.27
C ALA A 122 7.73 -9.39 4.59
N THR A 123 8.60 -8.38 4.61
CA THR A 123 9.96 -8.47 4.05
C THR A 123 10.82 -9.47 4.83
N ALA A 124 10.83 -9.39 6.17
CA ALA A 124 11.56 -10.36 7.00
C ALA A 124 11.07 -11.80 6.75
N THR A 125 9.76 -11.98 6.57
CA THR A 125 9.15 -13.28 6.27
C THR A 125 9.68 -13.87 4.97
N VAL A 126 9.70 -13.10 3.89
CA VAL A 126 10.19 -13.61 2.60
C VAL A 126 11.70 -13.78 2.57
N CYS A 127 12.46 -12.96 3.32
CA CYS A 127 13.91 -13.13 3.49
C CYS A 127 14.23 -14.41 4.24
N ALA A 128 13.51 -14.72 5.32
CA ALA A 128 13.64 -15.98 6.05
C ALA A 128 13.31 -17.17 5.15
N LEU A 129 12.24 -17.09 4.33
CA LEU A 129 11.86 -18.13 3.37
C LEU A 129 12.95 -18.40 2.34
N MET A 130 13.63 -17.35 1.86
CA MET A 130 14.66 -17.45 0.80
C MET A 130 16.09 -17.55 1.31
N GLY A 131 16.30 -17.48 2.65
CA GLY A 131 17.64 -17.55 3.25
C GLY A 131 18.50 -16.32 2.92
N MET A 132 17.90 -15.13 2.78
CA MET A 132 18.61 -13.89 2.45
C MET A 132 18.78 -12.98 3.67
N GLU A 133 19.89 -12.22 3.71
CA GLU A 133 20.12 -11.20 4.72
C GLU A 133 19.01 -10.13 4.65
N CYS A 134 18.50 -9.72 5.81
CA CYS A 134 17.40 -8.76 5.91
C CYS A 134 17.70 -7.67 6.93
N ILE A 135 17.64 -6.40 6.46
CA ILE A 135 17.75 -5.23 7.31
C ILE A 135 16.50 -4.37 7.10
N VAL A 136 15.81 -4.06 8.20
CA VAL A 136 14.59 -3.23 8.16
C VAL A 136 14.85 -1.93 8.90
N TYR A 137 14.73 -0.81 8.20
CA TYR A 137 14.76 0.53 8.77
C TYR A 137 13.39 0.91 9.30
N MET A 138 13.33 1.42 10.52
CA MET A 138 12.10 1.83 11.18
C MET A 138 12.35 3.06 12.03
N GLY A 139 11.45 4.03 12.02
CA GLY A 139 11.56 5.21 12.87
C GLY A 139 11.61 4.82 14.35
N GLU A 140 12.46 5.50 15.14
CA GLU A 140 12.60 5.22 16.59
C GLU A 140 11.26 5.29 17.32
N ILE A 141 10.42 6.27 16.95
CA ILE A 141 9.08 6.44 17.52
C ILE A 141 8.18 5.26 17.14
N ASP A 142 8.26 4.80 15.90
CA ASP A 142 7.45 3.69 15.40
C ASP A 142 7.91 2.35 16.01
N ILE A 143 9.20 2.16 16.26
CA ILE A 143 9.74 0.99 16.98
C ILE A 143 9.08 0.85 18.35
N ALA A 144 8.93 1.96 19.08
CA ALA A 144 8.30 1.95 20.41
C ALA A 144 6.79 1.64 20.31
N ARG A 145 6.10 2.23 19.32
CA ARG A 145 4.65 2.06 19.10
C ARG A 145 4.29 0.65 18.63
N GLN A 146 5.17 0.00 17.87
CA GLN A 146 4.91 -1.24 17.16
C GLN A 146 5.82 -2.40 17.63
N ALA A 147 6.14 -2.44 18.94
CA ALA A 147 7.02 -3.43 19.54
C ALA A 147 6.69 -4.91 19.16
N PRO A 148 5.42 -5.35 19.05
CA PRO A 148 5.11 -6.71 18.61
C PRO A 148 5.57 -7.03 17.19
N ASN A 149 5.50 -6.08 16.25
CA ASN A 149 6.00 -6.26 14.88
C ASN A 149 7.54 -6.26 14.86
N VAL A 150 8.19 -5.45 15.67
CA VAL A 150 9.65 -5.48 15.85
C VAL A 150 10.11 -6.85 16.36
N ALA A 151 9.41 -7.41 17.34
CA ALA A 151 9.70 -8.75 17.84
C ALA A 151 9.54 -9.82 16.74
N ARG A 152 8.47 -9.75 15.92
CA ARG A 152 8.26 -10.66 14.79
C ARG A 152 9.40 -10.59 13.77
N MET A 153 9.83 -9.38 13.38
CA MET A 153 10.96 -9.18 12.45
C MET A 153 12.24 -9.81 12.99
N LYS A 154 12.55 -9.59 14.28
CA LYS A 154 13.73 -10.20 14.92
C LYS A 154 13.64 -11.73 15.00
N MET A 155 12.46 -12.28 15.31
CA MET A 155 12.24 -13.74 15.30
C MET A 155 12.44 -14.36 13.91
N LEU A 156 12.13 -13.60 12.84
CA LEU A 156 12.36 -14.00 11.45
C LEU A 156 13.81 -13.82 10.99
N GLY A 157 14.70 -13.35 11.87
CA GLY A 157 16.12 -13.18 11.59
C GLY A 157 16.50 -11.82 11.01
N ALA A 158 15.57 -10.89 10.89
CA ALA A 158 15.88 -9.55 10.38
C ALA A 158 16.54 -8.67 11.45
N GLU A 159 17.51 -7.86 11.03
CA GLU A 159 18.04 -6.75 11.81
C GLU A 159 17.09 -5.54 11.68
N VAL A 160 16.65 -4.99 12.80
CA VAL A 160 15.83 -3.76 12.80
C VAL A 160 16.72 -2.59 13.20
N ARG A 161 16.93 -1.64 12.28
CA ARG A 161 17.75 -0.44 12.49
C ARG A 161 16.88 0.79 12.70
N PRO A 162 17.10 1.55 13.80
CA PRO A 162 16.32 2.77 14.04
C PRO A 162 16.75 3.91 13.12
N ALA A 163 15.78 4.64 12.56
CA ALA A 163 16.00 5.95 11.97
C ALA A 163 15.89 7.01 13.08
N LEU A 164 17.01 7.69 13.36
CA LEU A 164 17.17 8.63 14.48
C LEU A 164 17.10 10.10 14.06
N SER A 165 17.09 10.39 12.75
CA SER A 165 17.04 11.74 12.19
C SER A 165 15.60 12.17 11.90
N GLY A 166 15.39 13.47 11.72
CA GLY A 166 14.10 14.05 11.32
C GLY A 166 12.99 13.81 12.33
N SER A 167 11.80 13.48 11.87
CA SER A 167 10.64 13.13 12.68
C SER A 167 10.72 11.72 13.31
N ARG A 168 11.69 10.93 12.93
CA ARG A 168 11.93 9.55 13.39
C ARG A 168 10.73 8.63 13.14
N THR A 169 10.10 8.79 11.97
CA THR A 169 8.94 8.04 11.47
C THR A 169 9.24 7.39 10.11
N LEU A 170 8.21 6.89 9.41
CA LEU A 170 8.33 6.19 8.12
C LEU A 170 9.15 6.95 7.07
N LYS A 171 8.97 8.28 6.94
CA LYS A 171 9.72 9.09 5.98
C LYS A 171 11.23 8.99 6.21
N ASP A 172 11.66 9.05 7.45
CA ASP A 172 13.08 9.00 7.80
C ASP A 172 13.65 7.59 7.71
N ALA A 173 12.84 6.57 8.00
CA ALA A 173 13.18 5.18 7.73
C ALA A 173 13.45 4.95 6.23
N THR A 174 12.63 5.53 5.34
CA THR A 174 12.84 5.50 3.90
C THR A 174 14.15 6.19 3.50
N ASN A 175 14.45 7.34 4.10
CA ASN A 175 15.71 8.05 3.86
C ASN A 175 16.93 7.22 4.28
N GLU A 176 16.88 6.55 5.43
CA GLU A 176 17.98 5.67 5.89
C GLU A 176 18.15 4.45 4.98
N ALA A 177 17.05 3.83 4.54
CA ALA A 177 17.11 2.72 3.58
C ALA A 177 17.75 3.16 2.25
N ILE A 178 17.41 4.34 1.73
CA ILE A 178 18.04 4.90 0.51
C ILE A 178 19.52 5.15 0.74
N ARG A 179 19.94 5.69 1.90
CA ARG A 179 21.36 5.91 2.23
C ARG A 179 22.15 4.60 2.29
N ASP A 180 21.56 3.57 2.91
CA ASP A 180 22.16 2.22 2.93
C ASP A 180 22.31 1.67 1.51
N TRP A 181 21.25 1.81 0.67
CA TRP A 181 21.31 1.33 -0.71
C TRP A 181 22.40 2.01 -1.53
N ILE A 182 22.58 3.32 -1.36
CA ILE A 182 23.69 4.09 -1.98
C ILE A 182 25.05 3.54 -1.57
N ASN A 183 25.20 3.15 -0.30
CA ASN A 183 26.47 2.63 0.23
C ASN A 183 26.74 1.15 -0.14
N ASN A 184 25.71 0.37 -0.48
CA ASN A 184 25.79 -1.05 -0.78
C ASN A 184 25.06 -1.40 -2.09
N PRO A 185 25.47 -0.84 -3.24
CA PRO A 185 24.68 -0.94 -4.48
C PRO A 185 24.79 -2.29 -5.19
N VAL A 186 25.84 -3.08 -4.92
CA VAL A 186 26.19 -4.26 -5.75
C VAL A 186 25.29 -5.46 -5.42
N ASP A 187 25.19 -5.82 -4.16
CA ASP A 187 24.56 -7.03 -3.66
C ASP A 187 23.19 -6.80 -3.01
N THR A 188 22.79 -5.56 -2.85
CA THR A 188 21.60 -5.15 -2.12
C THR A 188 20.43 -4.86 -3.06
N HIS A 189 19.26 -5.41 -2.74
CA HIS A 189 17.98 -4.99 -3.30
C HIS A 189 17.12 -4.31 -2.24
N TYR A 190 16.58 -3.15 -2.57
CA TYR A 190 15.64 -2.45 -1.72
C TYR A 190 14.23 -2.92 -2.04
N ILE A 191 13.58 -3.63 -1.11
CA ILE A 191 12.16 -3.98 -1.22
C ILE A 191 11.32 -2.81 -0.72
N ILE A 192 10.81 -2.00 -1.65
CA ILE A 192 9.94 -0.86 -1.32
C ILE A 192 8.53 -1.37 -1.02
N GLY A 193 7.96 -0.91 0.10
CA GLY A 193 6.67 -1.39 0.64
C GLY A 193 5.43 -0.75 0.04
N SER A 194 5.58 0.25 -0.83
CA SER A 194 4.46 0.98 -1.40
C SER A 194 4.66 1.30 -2.89
N ALA A 195 3.62 1.82 -3.56
CA ALA A 195 3.68 2.23 -4.96
C ALA A 195 4.33 3.62 -5.10
N ILE A 196 5.48 3.81 -4.44
CA ILE A 196 6.30 5.02 -4.40
C ILE A 196 7.72 4.70 -4.87
N GLY A 197 8.59 5.71 -4.86
CA GLY A 197 9.99 5.52 -5.23
C GLY A 197 10.25 5.77 -6.72
N PRO A 198 11.52 5.67 -7.15
CA PRO A 198 11.88 5.91 -8.54
C PRO A 198 11.30 4.81 -9.44
N HIS A 199 10.97 5.16 -10.71
CA HIS A 199 10.67 4.13 -11.70
C HIS A 199 11.83 3.12 -11.77
N PRO A 200 11.55 1.77 -11.76
CA PRO A 200 10.28 1.11 -12.02
C PRO A 200 9.44 0.74 -10.78
N TYR A 201 9.82 1.13 -9.57
CA TYR A 201 9.15 0.67 -8.34
C TYR A 201 7.63 0.88 -8.33
N PRO A 202 7.08 2.07 -8.68
CA PRO A 202 5.63 2.24 -8.68
C PRO A 202 4.90 1.26 -9.59
N ASP A 203 5.44 0.97 -10.78
CA ASP A 203 4.86 0.01 -11.72
C ASP A 203 5.03 -1.43 -11.22
N MET A 204 6.23 -1.79 -10.79
CA MET A 204 6.55 -3.13 -10.30
C MET A 204 5.69 -3.52 -9.09
N VAL A 205 5.59 -2.64 -8.09
CA VAL A 205 4.74 -2.85 -6.91
C VAL A 205 3.27 -2.98 -7.31
N THR A 206 2.80 -2.10 -8.21
CA THR A 206 1.42 -2.15 -8.70
C THR A 206 1.11 -3.49 -9.37
N ARG A 207 2.01 -4.01 -10.21
CA ARG A 207 1.85 -5.32 -10.88
C ARG A 207 1.84 -6.48 -9.90
N PHE A 208 2.71 -6.50 -8.90
CA PHE A 208 2.68 -7.56 -7.87
C PHE A 208 1.43 -7.50 -6.99
N GLN A 209 0.86 -6.31 -6.79
CA GLN A 209 -0.39 -6.15 -6.07
C GLN A 209 -1.62 -6.38 -6.96
N SER A 210 -1.50 -6.38 -8.28
CA SER A 210 -2.65 -6.46 -9.21
C SER A 210 -3.43 -7.78 -9.12
N VAL A 211 -2.84 -8.80 -8.50
CA VAL A 211 -3.56 -10.05 -8.14
C VAL A 211 -4.84 -9.77 -7.35
N ILE A 212 -4.90 -8.65 -6.62
CA ILE A 212 -6.10 -8.23 -5.87
C ILE A 212 -7.26 -7.97 -6.83
N SER A 213 -7.06 -7.11 -7.83
CA SER A 213 -8.11 -6.77 -8.81
C SER A 213 -8.40 -7.89 -9.80
N GLU A 214 -7.39 -8.69 -10.15
CA GLU A 214 -7.59 -9.90 -10.97
C GLU A 214 -8.57 -10.88 -10.29
N GLU A 215 -8.33 -11.16 -9.01
CA GLU A 215 -9.22 -12.02 -8.23
C GLU A 215 -10.61 -11.41 -8.03
N ILE A 216 -10.73 -10.09 -7.84
CA ILE A 216 -12.04 -9.42 -7.74
C ILE A 216 -12.87 -9.70 -8.99
N LYS A 217 -12.29 -9.59 -10.19
CA LYS A 217 -13.02 -9.79 -11.46
C LYS A 217 -13.65 -11.18 -11.55
N TRP A 218 -12.85 -12.24 -11.42
CA TRP A 218 -13.40 -13.59 -11.57
C TRP A 218 -14.29 -14.01 -10.38
N GLN A 219 -14.00 -13.56 -9.16
CA GLN A 219 -14.83 -13.83 -7.99
C GLN A 219 -16.21 -13.14 -8.09
N LEU A 220 -16.27 -11.92 -8.63
CA LEU A 220 -17.55 -11.26 -8.91
C LEU A 220 -18.32 -11.97 -10.02
N LYS A 221 -17.63 -12.42 -11.06
CA LYS A 221 -18.27 -13.18 -12.13
C LYS A 221 -18.95 -14.44 -11.59
N GLU A 222 -18.32 -15.16 -10.66
CA GLU A 222 -18.90 -16.31 -10.00
C GLU A 222 -20.12 -15.98 -9.11
N LYS A 223 -20.07 -14.81 -8.42
CA LYS A 223 -21.07 -14.43 -7.41
C LYS A 223 -22.24 -13.63 -7.99
N GLU A 224 -21.98 -12.74 -8.92
CA GLU A 224 -22.91 -11.74 -9.45
C GLU A 224 -23.16 -11.88 -10.97
N GLY A 225 -22.43 -12.77 -11.66
CA GLY A 225 -22.52 -12.94 -13.11
C GLY A 225 -21.84 -11.85 -13.93
N LYS A 226 -21.23 -10.82 -13.30
CA LYS A 226 -20.48 -9.73 -13.95
C LYS A 226 -19.08 -9.61 -13.35
N GLU A 227 -18.08 -9.26 -14.17
CA GLU A 227 -16.68 -9.14 -13.74
C GLU A 227 -16.37 -7.80 -13.04
N ASN A 228 -17.09 -6.75 -13.41
CA ASN A 228 -16.84 -5.41 -12.93
C ASN A 228 -17.82 -5.04 -11.79
N PRO A 229 -17.32 -4.52 -10.65
CA PRO A 229 -18.16 -3.83 -9.68
C PRO A 229 -18.55 -2.45 -10.19
N ASP A 230 -19.49 -1.80 -9.51
CA ASP A 230 -19.81 -0.40 -9.79
C ASP A 230 -18.75 0.51 -9.15
N TYR A 231 -18.19 0.11 -7.99
CA TYR A 231 -17.13 0.86 -7.31
C TYR A 231 -16.07 -0.06 -6.69
N VAL A 232 -14.81 0.37 -6.78
CA VAL A 232 -13.68 -0.18 -6.01
C VAL A 232 -13.16 0.89 -5.05
N VAL A 233 -13.02 0.52 -3.76
CA VAL A 233 -12.65 1.42 -2.67
C VAL A 233 -11.41 0.91 -1.96
N ALA A 234 -10.43 1.76 -1.72
CA ALA A 234 -9.27 1.44 -0.90
C ALA A 234 -8.75 2.66 -0.13
N CYS A 235 -8.11 2.42 1.03
CA CYS A 235 -7.36 3.47 1.70
C CYS A 235 -6.04 3.74 0.98
N ILE A 236 -5.57 4.98 1.04
CA ILE A 236 -4.27 5.37 0.49
C ILE A 236 -3.42 6.16 1.48
N GLY A 237 -2.17 5.73 1.66
CA GLY A 237 -1.01 6.51 2.05
C GLY A 237 -0.09 6.51 0.83
N GLY A 238 1.00 5.74 0.82
CA GLY A 238 1.75 5.51 -0.43
C GLY A 238 0.99 4.73 -1.51
N GLY A 239 -0.06 3.97 -1.16
CA GLY A 239 -1.11 3.49 -2.05
C GLY A 239 -0.91 2.13 -2.71
N SER A 240 -0.10 1.21 -2.15
CA SER A 240 0.12 -0.10 -2.80
C SER A 240 -1.12 -1.00 -2.85
N ASN A 241 -1.91 -1.07 -1.76
CA ASN A 241 -3.16 -1.84 -1.78
C ASN A 241 -4.17 -1.25 -2.78
N ALA A 242 -4.27 0.07 -2.83
CA ALA A 242 -5.13 0.80 -3.73
C ALA A 242 -4.73 0.57 -5.20
N ALA A 243 -3.43 0.69 -5.52
CA ALA A 243 -2.91 0.40 -6.86
C ALA A 243 -3.27 -1.02 -7.32
N GLY A 244 -3.09 -2.02 -6.45
CA GLY A 244 -3.47 -3.40 -6.74
C GLY A 244 -4.97 -3.60 -6.91
N THR A 245 -5.78 -2.92 -6.09
CA THR A 245 -7.25 -2.97 -6.17
C THR A 245 -7.78 -2.33 -7.45
N TYR A 246 -7.11 -1.29 -7.96
CA TYR A 246 -7.59 -0.53 -9.12
C TYR A 246 -7.04 -1.03 -10.46
N TYR A 247 -5.94 -1.77 -10.47
CA TYR A 247 -5.13 -2.02 -11.67
C TYR A 247 -5.93 -2.47 -12.89
N HIS A 248 -6.78 -3.49 -12.77
CA HIS A 248 -7.57 -4.01 -13.88
C HIS A 248 -8.84 -3.20 -14.18
N PHE A 249 -9.09 -2.13 -13.41
CA PHE A 249 -10.21 -1.21 -13.61
C PHE A 249 -9.77 0.20 -14.02
N LEU A 250 -8.46 0.44 -14.16
CA LEU A 250 -7.92 1.78 -14.45
C LEU A 250 -8.52 2.40 -15.72
N ASP A 251 -8.58 1.62 -16.79
CA ASP A 251 -9.07 2.06 -18.11
C ASP A 251 -10.56 1.70 -18.35
N ASP A 252 -11.25 1.20 -17.33
CA ASP A 252 -12.66 0.82 -17.35
C ASP A 252 -13.50 1.96 -16.75
N GLU A 253 -13.98 2.86 -17.61
CA GLU A 253 -14.66 4.11 -17.18
C GLU A 253 -15.99 3.84 -16.46
N ASP A 254 -16.58 2.65 -16.63
CA ASP A 254 -17.83 2.25 -15.97
C ASP A 254 -17.62 1.84 -14.51
N VAL A 255 -16.37 1.66 -14.06
CA VAL A 255 -16.03 1.36 -12.68
C VAL A 255 -15.57 2.61 -11.95
N GLY A 256 -16.28 3.03 -10.92
CA GLY A 256 -15.87 4.12 -10.02
C GLY A 256 -14.65 3.72 -9.18
N ILE A 257 -13.59 4.53 -9.20
CA ILE A 257 -12.40 4.35 -8.36
C ILE A 257 -12.48 5.33 -7.19
N ILE A 258 -12.45 4.83 -5.95
CA ILE A 258 -12.54 5.64 -4.75
C ILE A 258 -11.34 5.40 -3.85
N ALA A 259 -10.63 6.47 -3.55
CA ALA A 259 -9.51 6.48 -2.63
C ALA A 259 -9.87 7.24 -1.34
N VAL A 260 -9.51 6.69 -0.18
CA VAL A 260 -9.75 7.35 1.11
C VAL A 260 -8.41 7.57 1.81
N GLU A 261 -8.07 8.85 2.02
CA GLU A 261 -6.88 9.31 2.74
C GLU A 261 -7.17 9.51 4.22
N ALA A 262 -6.11 9.55 5.03
CA ALA A 262 -6.22 9.88 6.45
C ALA A 262 -6.19 11.41 6.65
N ALA A 263 -7.28 11.97 7.15
CA ALA A 263 -7.35 13.38 7.52
C ALA A 263 -6.85 13.66 8.95
N GLY A 264 -6.43 12.63 9.69
CA GLY A 264 -5.98 12.79 11.07
C GLY A 264 -7.04 13.47 11.94
N LYS A 265 -6.71 14.61 12.52
CA LYS A 265 -7.65 15.42 13.32
C LYS A 265 -8.50 16.39 12.47
N GLY A 266 -8.44 16.27 11.18
CA GLY A 266 -9.15 17.11 10.20
C GLY A 266 -8.18 17.70 9.17
N ILE A 267 -8.64 17.88 7.93
CA ILE A 267 -7.80 18.32 6.80
C ILE A 267 -7.00 19.58 7.13
N HIS A 268 -7.62 20.57 7.77
CA HIS A 268 -7.00 21.87 8.08
C HIS A 268 -6.55 22.01 9.53
N SER A 269 -6.43 20.91 10.28
CA SER A 269 -6.03 20.93 11.69
C SER A 269 -4.53 21.17 11.92
N GLY A 270 -3.72 21.00 10.89
CA GLY A 270 -2.26 20.92 11.00
C GLY A 270 -1.76 19.51 11.36
N GLU A 271 -2.65 18.58 11.69
CA GLU A 271 -2.38 17.17 11.99
C GLU A 271 -3.20 16.30 11.04
N SER A 272 -2.72 16.16 9.81
CA SER A 272 -3.38 15.46 8.69
C SER A 272 -2.36 14.78 7.79
N ALA A 273 -2.75 13.72 7.10
CA ALA A 273 -1.98 13.06 6.04
C ALA A 273 -2.78 13.02 4.71
N ALA A 274 -3.76 13.92 4.53
CA ALA A 274 -4.59 14.02 3.33
C ALA A 274 -3.80 14.69 2.18
N THR A 275 -2.90 13.95 1.58
CA THR A 275 -1.95 14.46 0.57
C THR A 275 -2.63 14.97 -0.69
N SER A 276 -3.72 14.34 -1.18
CA SER A 276 -4.42 14.83 -2.38
C SER A 276 -5.09 16.16 -2.13
N ALA A 277 -5.61 16.39 -0.92
CA ALA A 277 -6.29 17.63 -0.55
C ALA A 277 -5.32 18.78 -0.22
N LEU A 278 -4.17 18.50 0.40
CA LEU A 278 -3.22 19.48 0.93
C LEU A 278 -1.93 19.61 0.14
N GLY A 279 -1.59 18.57 -0.64
CA GLY A 279 -0.30 18.44 -1.30
C GLY A 279 -0.15 19.32 -2.53
N LYS A 280 1.11 19.63 -2.84
CA LYS A 280 1.56 20.28 -4.07
C LYS A 280 2.44 19.30 -4.85
N GLU A 281 2.63 19.57 -6.14
CA GLU A 281 3.56 18.80 -6.96
C GLU A 281 4.99 18.99 -6.47
N GLY A 282 5.72 17.89 -6.36
CA GLY A 282 7.12 17.91 -5.95
C GLY A 282 7.77 16.54 -6.11
N ILE A 283 9.00 16.42 -5.61
CA ILE A 283 9.78 15.18 -5.70
C ILE A 283 10.06 14.68 -4.28
N ILE A 284 9.69 13.43 -4.03
CA ILE A 284 10.02 12.74 -2.78
C ILE A 284 10.45 11.31 -3.08
N HIS A 285 11.48 10.80 -2.39
CA HIS A 285 11.99 9.43 -2.50
C HIS A 285 12.20 8.97 -3.96
N GLY A 286 12.59 9.90 -4.83
CA GLY A 286 12.97 9.60 -6.21
C GLY A 286 11.84 9.62 -7.25
N CYS A 287 10.62 10.04 -6.91
CA CYS A 287 9.55 10.23 -7.90
C CYS A 287 8.86 11.59 -7.79
N LYS A 288 8.39 12.12 -8.93
CA LYS A 288 7.48 13.26 -8.96
C LYS A 288 6.08 12.82 -8.57
N THR A 289 5.48 13.48 -7.60
CA THR A 289 4.15 13.15 -7.08
C THR A 289 3.50 14.37 -6.41
N LEU A 290 2.30 14.21 -5.86
CA LEU A 290 1.74 15.13 -4.88
C LEU A 290 2.36 14.83 -3.52
N LEU A 291 2.79 15.87 -2.82
CA LEU A 291 3.34 15.76 -1.48
C LEU A 291 3.00 16.97 -0.61
N MET A 292 2.92 16.75 0.69
CA MET A 292 2.69 17.79 1.68
C MET A 292 3.99 18.55 1.89
N GLN A 293 4.00 19.85 1.55
CA GLN A 293 5.17 20.72 1.65
C GLN A 293 4.78 22.16 1.90
N THR A 294 5.69 22.91 2.54
CA THR A 294 5.60 24.36 2.70
C THR A 294 5.80 25.06 1.35
N ASP A 295 5.62 26.38 1.33
CA ASP A 295 5.88 27.19 0.14
C ASP A 295 7.37 27.20 -0.25
N ASP A 296 8.26 26.98 0.72
CA ASP A 296 9.70 26.84 0.52
C ASP A 296 10.13 25.42 0.12
N GLY A 297 9.19 24.49 -0.09
CA GLY A 297 9.45 23.11 -0.51
C GLY A 297 9.91 22.16 0.60
N GLN A 298 9.80 22.56 1.88
CA GLN A 298 10.09 21.67 3.00
C GLN A 298 8.93 20.71 3.23
N ILE A 299 9.23 19.42 3.46
CA ILE A 299 8.22 18.43 3.76
C ILE A 299 7.47 18.80 5.04
N THR A 300 6.16 18.91 4.94
CA THR A 300 5.27 19.02 6.10
C THR A 300 5.08 17.65 6.71
N GLU A 301 5.21 17.56 8.04
CA GLU A 301 5.04 16.30 8.74
C GLU A 301 3.58 15.84 8.68
N PRO A 302 3.31 14.62 8.18
CA PRO A 302 1.97 14.08 8.16
C PRO A 302 1.56 13.61 9.55
N TYR A 303 0.27 13.40 9.74
CA TYR A 303 -0.27 12.80 10.96
C TYR A 303 -1.48 11.92 10.66
N SER A 304 -1.49 10.72 11.23
CA SER A 304 -2.63 9.82 11.30
C SER A 304 -2.48 8.89 12.51
N ILE A 305 -3.60 8.51 13.12
CA ILE A 305 -3.65 7.40 14.10
C ILE A 305 -3.18 6.09 13.48
N SER A 306 -3.29 5.97 12.16
CA SER A 306 -2.82 4.83 11.37
C SER A 306 -1.39 5.06 10.89
N ALA A 307 -0.42 4.40 11.49
CA ALA A 307 0.99 4.51 11.09
C ALA A 307 1.27 4.06 9.65
N GLY A 308 0.40 3.26 9.04
CA GLY A 308 0.52 2.83 7.65
C GLY A 308 0.02 3.87 6.63
N LEU A 309 -0.69 4.93 7.09
CA LEU A 309 -1.14 6.04 6.25
C LEU A 309 -0.40 7.35 6.60
N ASP A 310 0.49 7.32 7.57
CA ASP A 310 1.29 8.46 8.03
C ASP A 310 2.49 8.69 7.09
N TYR A 311 2.21 9.21 5.89
CA TYR A 311 3.20 9.46 4.83
C TYR A 311 2.89 10.78 4.12
N PRO A 312 3.90 11.66 3.91
CA PRO A 312 3.67 13.02 3.40
C PRO A 312 3.46 13.07 1.88
N GLY A 313 3.40 11.96 1.21
CA GLY A 313 3.25 11.86 -0.24
C GLY A 313 2.25 10.77 -0.62
N VAL A 314 2.02 10.62 -1.91
CA VAL A 314 1.18 9.56 -2.47
C VAL A 314 1.84 8.96 -3.71
N GLY A 315 1.52 7.73 -4.09
CA GLY A 315 2.08 7.12 -5.30
C GLY A 315 1.74 7.91 -6.57
N PRO A 316 2.65 7.96 -7.56
CA PRO A 316 2.43 8.74 -8.78
C PRO A 316 1.20 8.32 -9.58
N LEU A 317 0.81 7.04 -9.55
CA LEU A 317 -0.47 6.58 -10.10
C LEU A 317 -1.65 7.33 -9.47
N HIS A 318 -1.67 7.42 -8.14
CA HIS A 318 -2.78 8.07 -7.42
C HIS A 318 -2.82 9.58 -7.66
N SER A 319 -1.64 10.23 -7.74
CA SER A 319 -1.55 11.64 -8.15
C SER A 319 -2.16 11.85 -9.54
N HIS A 320 -1.89 10.95 -10.47
CA HIS A 320 -2.47 10.99 -11.81
C HIS A 320 -4.00 10.76 -11.79
N LEU A 321 -4.48 9.77 -11.05
CA LEU A 321 -5.92 9.52 -10.91
C LEU A 321 -6.67 10.71 -10.31
N TYR A 322 -6.08 11.36 -9.32
CA TYR A 322 -6.63 12.57 -8.71
C TYR A 322 -6.68 13.74 -9.70
N LYS A 323 -5.53 14.08 -10.30
CA LYS A 323 -5.42 15.23 -11.22
C LYS A 323 -6.23 15.07 -12.50
N SER A 324 -6.37 13.86 -13.01
CA SER A 324 -7.17 13.57 -14.22
C SER A 324 -8.67 13.49 -13.96
N GLY A 325 -9.09 13.47 -12.70
CA GLY A 325 -10.49 13.24 -12.31
C GLY A 325 -10.98 11.79 -12.57
N ARG A 326 -10.06 10.83 -12.75
CA ARG A 326 -10.42 9.42 -12.92
C ARG A 326 -10.85 8.79 -11.59
N GLY A 327 -10.30 9.22 -10.48
CA GLY A 327 -10.61 8.75 -9.14
C GLY A 327 -11.30 9.82 -8.31
N GLU A 328 -12.25 9.39 -7.47
CA GLU A 328 -12.82 10.20 -6.38
C GLU A 328 -11.94 10.02 -5.14
N PHE A 329 -11.58 11.13 -4.49
CA PHE A 329 -10.72 11.11 -3.30
C PHE A 329 -11.46 11.72 -2.12
N TYR A 330 -11.53 10.97 -1.04
CA TYR A 330 -12.11 11.40 0.23
C TYR A 330 -11.06 11.38 1.32
N SER A 331 -11.24 12.18 2.35
CA SER A 331 -10.33 12.27 3.49
C SER A 331 -11.11 11.99 4.77
N ALA A 332 -10.85 10.84 5.40
CA ALA A 332 -11.50 10.43 6.64
C ALA A 332 -10.66 10.83 7.86
N THR A 333 -11.32 11.39 8.87
CA THR A 333 -10.68 11.67 10.16
C THR A 333 -10.39 10.39 10.96
N ASP A 334 -9.50 10.50 11.95
CA ASP A 334 -9.21 9.40 12.88
C ASP A 334 -10.50 8.89 13.56
N ASP A 335 -11.40 9.80 13.96
CA ASP A 335 -12.69 9.43 14.57
C ASP A 335 -13.57 8.65 13.58
N GLU A 336 -13.73 9.14 12.36
CA GLU A 336 -14.53 8.44 11.34
C GLU A 336 -13.97 7.05 11.03
N ALA A 337 -12.65 6.90 10.94
CA ALA A 337 -12.00 5.62 10.72
C ALA A 337 -12.20 4.67 11.91
N MET A 338 -11.99 5.13 13.14
CA MET A 338 -12.18 4.31 14.34
C MET A 338 -13.62 3.84 14.47
N GLN A 339 -14.61 4.73 14.24
CA GLN A 339 -16.02 4.36 14.27
C GLN A 339 -16.38 3.35 13.17
N ALA A 340 -15.86 3.53 11.94
CA ALA A 340 -16.09 2.59 10.84
C ALA A 340 -15.50 1.21 11.14
N GLY A 341 -14.30 1.14 11.74
CA GLY A 341 -13.68 -0.11 12.18
C GLY A 341 -14.48 -0.83 13.26
N LEU A 342 -14.96 -0.09 14.28
CA LEU A 342 -15.84 -0.65 15.31
C LEU A 342 -17.18 -1.13 14.73
N GLU A 343 -17.71 -0.40 13.77
CA GLU A 343 -18.94 -0.76 13.07
C GLU A 343 -18.79 -2.09 12.31
N LEU A 344 -17.74 -2.24 11.50
CA LEU A 344 -17.46 -3.51 10.84
C LEU A 344 -17.33 -4.65 11.84
N THR A 345 -16.63 -4.40 12.95
CA THR A 345 -16.44 -5.39 14.02
C THR A 345 -17.79 -5.87 14.58
N LYS A 346 -18.70 -4.96 14.87
CA LYS A 346 -20.03 -5.28 15.43
C LYS A 346 -20.98 -5.90 14.42
N LEU A 347 -20.87 -5.51 13.14
CA LEU A 347 -21.78 -6.02 12.10
C LEU A 347 -21.30 -7.36 11.54
N GLU A 348 -20.02 -7.52 11.25
CA GLU A 348 -19.49 -8.66 10.51
C GLU A 348 -18.53 -9.54 11.34
N GLY A 349 -18.21 -9.18 12.58
CA GLY A 349 -17.25 -9.92 13.41
C GLY A 349 -15.81 -9.83 12.92
N ILE A 350 -15.46 -8.78 12.18
CA ILE A 350 -14.14 -8.58 11.59
C ILE A 350 -13.50 -7.35 12.20
N ILE A 351 -12.37 -7.50 12.88
CA ILE A 351 -11.57 -6.38 13.42
C ILE A 351 -10.56 -5.96 12.34
N PRO A 352 -10.78 -4.82 11.65
CA PRO A 352 -9.87 -4.37 10.59
C PRO A 352 -8.64 -3.66 11.15
N ALA A 353 -7.55 -3.64 10.38
CA ALA A 353 -6.50 -2.66 10.60
C ALA A 353 -7.05 -1.23 10.48
N ILE A 354 -6.50 -0.27 11.22
CA ILE A 354 -6.97 1.13 11.18
C ILE A 354 -6.82 1.72 9.78
N GLU A 355 -5.82 1.29 9.02
CA GLU A 355 -5.70 1.63 7.59
C GLU A 355 -6.96 1.25 6.82
N SER A 356 -7.42 0.01 6.96
CA SER A 356 -8.63 -0.49 6.27
C SER A 356 -9.90 0.20 6.77
N SER A 357 -9.91 0.64 8.02
CA SER A 357 -11.02 1.39 8.62
C SER A 357 -11.24 2.74 7.92
N HIS A 358 -10.17 3.38 7.41
CA HIS A 358 -10.31 4.60 6.59
C HIS A 358 -11.08 4.30 5.30
N ALA A 359 -10.80 3.18 4.61
CA ALA A 359 -11.56 2.80 3.42
C ALA A 359 -13.06 2.57 3.73
N LEU A 360 -13.37 1.97 4.89
CA LEU A 360 -14.74 1.76 5.35
C LEU A 360 -15.47 3.07 5.68
N ALA A 361 -14.75 4.11 6.07
CA ALA A 361 -15.32 5.43 6.34
C ALA A 361 -15.92 6.10 5.10
N VAL A 362 -15.73 5.56 3.89
CA VAL A 362 -16.34 6.04 2.64
C VAL A 362 -17.85 6.25 2.76
N PHE A 363 -18.53 5.40 3.54
CA PHE A 363 -19.98 5.51 3.75
C PHE A 363 -20.42 6.77 4.54
N LYS A 364 -19.48 7.51 5.12
CA LYS A 364 -19.73 8.83 5.72
C LYS A 364 -19.72 9.95 4.68
N HIS A 365 -19.05 9.71 3.55
CA HIS A 365 -18.79 10.72 2.52
C HIS A 365 -19.62 10.51 1.24
N LYS A 366 -20.01 9.25 0.98
CA LYS A 366 -20.74 8.88 -0.25
C LYS A 366 -21.89 7.93 0.05
N THR A 367 -23.04 8.23 -0.53
CA THR A 367 -24.19 7.32 -0.57
C THR A 367 -24.18 6.58 -1.90
N PHE A 368 -24.30 5.27 -1.86
CA PHE A 368 -24.38 4.39 -3.03
C PHE A 368 -25.83 4.02 -3.32
N GLN A 369 -26.13 3.58 -4.54
CA GLN A 369 -27.46 3.11 -4.91
C GLN A 369 -27.68 1.67 -4.41
N PRO A 370 -28.93 1.24 -4.22
CA PRO A 370 -29.24 -0.11 -3.71
C PRO A 370 -28.69 -1.25 -4.59
N GLU A 371 -28.60 -1.03 -5.90
CA GLU A 371 -28.11 -1.97 -6.90
C GLU A 371 -26.58 -1.95 -7.08
N ASP A 372 -25.91 -0.90 -6.60
CA ASP A 372 -24.44 -0.78 -6.74
C ASP A 372 -23.72 -1.92 -6.03
N ILE A 373 -22.72 -2.45 -6.69
CA ILE A 373 -21.74 -3.38 -6.09
C ILE A 373 -20.50 -2.58 -5.71
N VAL A 374 -20.27 -2.44 -4.42
CA VAL A 374 -19.12 -1.72 -3.85
C VAL A 374 -18.14 -2.73 -3.28
N VAL A 375 -16.95 -2.81 -3.88
CA VAL A 375 -15.86 -3.67 -3.40
C VAL A 375 -14.87 -2.85 -2.61
N ILE A 376 -14.69 -3.16 -1.32
CA ILE A 376 -13.73 -2.49 -0.43
C ILE A 376 -12.54 -3.41 -0.18
N SER A 377 -11.33 -2.92 -0.42
CA SER A 377 -10.09 -3.62 -0.06
C SER A 377 -9.89 -3.58 1.46
N LEU A 378 -10.10 -4.73 2.11
CA LEU A 378 -9.79 -4.92 3.52
C LEU A 378 -8.31 -5.32 3.63
N SER A 379 -7.44 -4.32 3.57
CA SER A 379 -6.01 -4.44 3.30
C SER A 379 -5.19 -5.10 4.40
N GLY A 380 -5.70 -5.14 5.64
CA GLY A 380 -5.03 -5.75 6.78
C GLY A 380 -5.93 -5.98 7.98
N ARG A 381 -5.51 -6.88 8.88
CA ARG A 381 -6.24 -7.22 10.11
C ARG A 381 -5.81 -6.34 11.29
N GLY A 382 -6.72 -6.17 12.26
CA GLY A 382 -6.58 -5.25 13.37
C GLY A 382 -5.75 -5.74 14.56
N ASP A 383 -5.18 -6.96 14.53
CA ASP A 383 -4.44 -7.50 15.69
C ASP A 383 -3.29 -6.59 16.14
N LYS A 384 -2.63 -5.93 15.20
CA LYS A 384 -1.56 -4.96 15.48
C LYS A 384 -2.05 -3.66 16.13
N ASP A 385 -3.32 -3.32 15.91
CA ASP A 385 -3.94 -2.06 16.31
C ASP A 385 -4.88 -2.21 17.52
N LEU A 386 -4.95 -3.42 18.10
CA LEU A 386 -5.90 -3.71 19.17
C LEU A 386 -5.72 -2.76 20.37
N GLN A 387 -4.49 -2.39 20.71
CA GLN A 387 -4.24 -1.42 21.78
C GLN A 387 -4.83 -0.04 21.44
N ASN A 388 -4.71 0.42 20.20
CA ASN A 388 -5.29 1.70 19.78
C ASN A 388 -6.82 1.67 19.89
N TYR A 389 -7.47 0.54 19.54
CA TYR A 389 -8.91 0.36 19.73
C TYR A 389 -9.31 0.36 21.22
N ILE A 390 -8.54 -0.33 22.09
CA ILE A 390 -8.76 -0.35 23.54
C ILE A 390 -8.69 1.07 24.11
N ASP A 391 -7.62 1.80 23.80
CA ASP A 391 -7.37 3.14 24.34
C ASP A 391 -8.43 4.14 23.85
N TYR A 392 -8.81 4.06 22.57
CA TYR A 392 -9.76 4.97 21.97
C TYR A 392 -11.20 4.77 22.50
N PHE A 393 -11.65 3.52 22.57
CA PHE A 393 -13.02 3.18 23.00
C PHE A 393 -13.12 2.89 24.51
N LYS A 394 -12.01 2.92 25.26
CA LYS A 394 -11.96 2.61 26.69
C LYS A 394 -12.56 1.24 27.03
N LEU A 395 -12.16 0.22 26.24
CA LEU A 395 -12.64 -1.16 26.37
C LEU A 395 -12.04 -1.84 27.61
#